data_9e316c2df57ec9b6c996841aa4b80cd4
#
_entry.id   9e316c2df57ec9b6c996841aa4b80cd4
#
_cell.length_a   1.000
_cell.length_b   1.000
_cell.length_c   1.000
_cell.angle_alpha   90.00
_cell.angle_beta   90.00
_cell.angle_gamma   90.00
#
_symmetry.space_group_name_H-M   'P 1'
#
loop_
_entity.id
_entity.type
_entity.pdbx_description
1 polymer ?
#
loop_
_entity_poly.entity_id
_entity_poly.type
_entity_poly.pdbx_seq_one_letter_code
_entity_poly.pdbx_strand_id
1 'polypeptide(L)'
;LLQERRDGAGGACRIGRKDVRVATVERNTKETQIKGRVDLDGTGASEIATGIGFLDHMLDQLAKHSLIDIALDAHGDLHIDFHHTTEDTGYVVGEAVSKALGNRAGIARYGEAVIPMDETLTRVTLDASNRPYLVWKVAFTRPKLGEIDTELFKEWFQAFAQSAGITLHVENLYGENNHHIVESCFKGLARALRQAVEIDPRRAGAVPSTKGTLGGSFTSS
;
A
#
# COMPACT_ATOMS: atom_id res chain seq x y z
N LEU A 1 42.10 54.33 12.63
CA LEU A 1 41.89 52.93 13.07
C LEU A 1 40.46 52.53 12.70
N LEU A 2 40.32 51.96 11.51
CA LEU A 2 39.06 51.42 10.97
C LEU A 2 39.05 49.91 11.23
N GLN A 3 38.00 49.44 11.90
CA GLN A 3 37.79 48.08 12.28
C GLN A 3 36.87 47.44 11.22
N GLU A 4 37.44 46.52 10.42
CA GLU A 4 36.71 45.73 9.43
C GLU A 4 35.74 44.75 10.13
N ARG A 5 34.45 44.85 9.80
CA ARG A 5 33.43 43.84 10.13
C ARG A 5 33.46 42.76 9.06
N ARG A 6 33.83 41.55 9.47
CA ARG A 6 33.67 40.35 8.63
C ARG A 6 32.22 39.93 8.59
N ASP A 7 31.60 40.06 7.43
CA ASP A 7 30.29 39.52 7.15
C ASP A 7 30.37 38.00 7.08
N GLY A 8 29.71 37.36 8.07
CA GLY A 8 29.56 35.91 8.06
C GLY A 8 28.54 35.49 6.99
N ALA A 9 29.01 34.78 5.97
CA ALA A 9 28.20 34.16 4.97
C ALA A 9 27.29 33.10 5.64
N GLY A 10 25.99 33.41 5.75
CA GLY A 10 24.95 32.48 6.12
C GLY A 10 24.86 31.36 5.08
N GLY A 11 25.34 30.20 5.43
CA GLY A 11 25.15 28.99 4.64
C GLY A 11 23.66 28.70 4.55
N ALA A 12 23.04 28.96 3.40
CA ALA A 12 21.70 28.48 3.10
C ALA A 12 21.71 26.95 3.21
N CYS A 13 21.01 26.46 4.21
CA CYS A 13 20.70 25.04 4.34
C CYS A 13 19.99 24.62 3.03
N ARG A 14 20.69 23.90 2.17
CA ARG A 14 20.08 23.25 1.01
C ARG A 14 19.14 22.21 1.58
N ILE A 15 17.85 22.52 1.62
CA ILE A 15 16.81 21.51 1.81
C ILE A 15 17.01 20.54 0.64
N GLY A 16 17.57 19.36 0.96
CA GLY A 16 17.77 18.30 -0.01
C GLY A 16 16.48 18.04 -0.78
N ARG A 17 16.56 17.87 -2.10
CA ARG A 17 15.42 17.38 -2.90
C ARG A 17 14.89 16.16 -2.19
N LYS A 18 13.64 16.24 -1.70
CA LYS A 18 12.94 15.09 -1.19
C LYS A 18 12.82 14.12 -2.38
N ASP A 19 13.42 12.96 -2.29
CA ASP A 19 13.27 11.96 -3.34
C ASP A 19 11.77 11.70 -3.51
N VAL A 20 11.27 11.88 -4.73
CA VAL A 20 9.85 11.76 -5.03
C VAL A 20 9.49 10.28 -4.99
N ARG A 21 8.67 9.87 -4.00
CA ARG A 21 8.24 8.49 -3.83
C ARG A 21 6.96 8.19 -4.60
N VAL A 22 7.06 8.35 -5.93
CA VAL A 22 5.97 8.15 -6.89
C VAL A 22 6.35 7.07 -7.89
N ALA A 23 5.41 6.21 -8.23
CA ALA A 23 5.59 5.23 -9.29
C ALA A 23 4.31 5.07 -10.11
N THR A 24 4.50 4.78 -11.41
CA THR A 24 3.44 4.38 -12.32
C THR A 24 3.77 2.99 -12.85
N VAL A 25 2.77 2.12 -12.91
CA VAL A 25 2.85 0.74 -13.37
C VAL A 25 1.75 0.49 -14.38
N GLU A 26 2.08 -0.21 -15.43
CA GLU A 26 1.12 -0.73 -16.41
C GLU A 26 1.25 -2.25 -16.47
N ARG A 27 0.12 -2.95 -16.44
CA ARG A 27 0.01 -4.39 -16.59
C ARG A 27 -1.00 -4.69 -17.70
N ASN A 28 -0.54 -5.36 -18.73
CA ASN A 28 -1.34 -5.74 -19.88
C ASN A 28 -1.25 -7.25 -20.08
N THR A 29 -2.38 -7.92 -19.98
CA THR A 29 -2.56 -9.34 -20.27
C THR A 29 -3.59 -9.51 -21.38
N LYS A 30 -4.02 -10.74 -21.67
CA LYS A 30 -5.17 -10.98 -22.54
C LYS A 30 -6.50 -10.73 -21.85
N GLU A 31 -6.50 -10.71 -20.52
CA GLU A 31 -7.68 -10.64 -19.66
C GLU A 31 -7.89 -9.24 -19.10
N THR A 32 -6.79 -8.50 -18.86
CA THR A 32 -6.84 -7.18 -18.23
C THR A 32 -5.86 -6.19 -18.85
N GLN A 33 -6.21 -4.91 -18.82
CA GLN A 33 -5.35 -3.77 -19.13
C GLN A 33 -5.49 -2.77 -17.99
N ILE A 34 -4.42 -2.61 -17.21
CA ILE A 34 -4.48 -1.84 -15.97
C ILE A 34 -3.30 -0.88 -15.90
N LYS A 35 -3.61 0.37 -15.58
CA LYS A 35 -2.63 1.41 -15.29
C LYS A 35 -2.85 1.95 -13.89
N GLY A 36 -1.80 1.91 -13.06
CA GLY A 36 -1.83 2.42 -11.69
C GLY A 36 -0.71 3.41 -11.41
N ARG A 37 -1.01 4.46 -10.66
CA ARG A 37 -0.05 5.42 -10.12
C ARG A 37 -0.23 5.55 -8.62
N VAL A 38 0.87 5.54 -7.90
CA VAL A 38 0.91 5.71 -6.44
C VAL A 38 1.88 6.83 -6.08
N ASP A 39 1.49 7.69 -5.15
CA ASP A 39 2.33 8.69 -4.51
C ASP A 39 2.28 8.48 -2.99
N LEU A 40 3.40 7.98 -2.42
CA LEU A 40 3.47 7.64 -0.99
C LEU A 40 3.47 8.86 -0.08
N ASP A 41 3.79 10.04 -0.60
CA ASP A 41 3.81 11.32 0.12
C ASP A 41 2.59 12.20 -0.21
N GLY A 42 1.50 11.58 -0.69
CA GLY A 42 0.26 12.22 -1.08
C GLY A 42 -0.61 12.75 0.06
N THR A 43 -1.87 12.98 -0.26
CA THR A 43 -2.90 13.51 0.67
C THR A 43 -4.10 12.57 0.82
N GLY A 44 -4.04 11.40 0.16
CA GLY A 44 -5.14 10.43 0.08
C GLY A 44 -6.15 10.76 -1.02
N ALA A 45 -5.70 11.42 -2.09
CA ALA A 45 -6.49 11.61 -3.29
C ALA A 45 -6.63 10.28 -4.05
N SER A 46 -7.81 10.04 -4.64
CA SER A 46 -8.09 8.84 -5.39
C SER A 46 -8.78 9.15 -6.71
N GLU A 47 -8.38 8.44 -7.76
CA GLU A 47 -9.03 8.39 -9.08
C GLU A 47 -9.10 6.92 -9.48
N ILE A 48 -10.18 6.23 -9.09
CA ILE A 48 -10.29 4.77 -9.21
C ILE A 48 -11.42 4.41 -10.19
N ALA A 49 -11.12 3.58 -11.17
CA ALA A 49 -12.07 3.06 -12.14
C ALA A 49 -11.73 1.61 -12.50
N THR A 50 -12.29 0.63 -11.77
CA THR A 50 -12.10 -0.79 -12.05
C THR A 50 -13.28 -1.42 -12.78
N GLY A 51 -14.41 -0.72 -12.85
CA GLY A 51 -15.68 -1.27 -13.30
C GLY A 51 -16.40 -2.13 -12.24
N ILE A 52 -15.80 -2.29 -11.05
CA ILE A 52 -16.36 -3.05 -9.92
C ILE A 52 -16.61 -2.07 -8.78
N GLY A 53 -17.81 -1.51 -8.70
CA GLY A 53 -18.11 -0.37 -7.82
C GLY A 53 -17.77 -0.60 -6.33
N PHE A 54 -17.92 -1.82 -5.82
CA PHE A 54 -17.54 -2.12 -4.45
C PHE A 54 -16.01 -2.15 -4.26
N LEU A 55 -15.26 -2.63 -5.24
CA LEU A 55 -13.80 -2.59 -5.21
C LEU A 55 -13.29 -1.15 -5.30
N ASP A 56 -13.87 -0.32 -6.17
CA ASP A 56 -13.55 1.10 -6.26
C ASP A 56 -13.71 1.78 -4.90
N HIS A 57 -14.84 1.52 -4.22
CA HIS A 57 -15.07 2.04 -2.87
C HIS A 57 -14.01 1.58 -1.86
N MET A 58 -13.59 0.32 -1.91
CA MET A 58 -12.54 -0.20 -1.01
C MET A 58 -11.17 0.45 -1.28
N LEU A 59 -10.83 0.67 -2.53
CA LEU A 59 -9.57 1.34 -2.92
C LEU A 59 -9.59 2.83 -2.57
N ASP A 60 -10.74 3.49 -2.62
CA ASP A 60 -10.92 4.84 -2.10
C ASP A 60 -10.66 4.90 -0.59
N GLN A 61 -11.13 3.91 0.18
CA GLN A 61 -10.83 3.80 1.61
C GLN A 61 -9.32 3.61 1.84
N LEU A 62 -8.67 2.78 1.01
CA LEU A 62 -7.23 2.57 1.07
C LEU A 62 -6.47 3.89 0.87
N ALA A 63 -6.75 4.63 -0.20
CA ALA A 63 -6.12 5.92 -0.48
C ALA A 63 -6.38 6.93 0.66
N LYS A 64 -7.64 7.12 1.02
CA LYS A 64 -8.06 8.12 2.00
C LYS A 64 -7.42 7.93 3.37
N HIS A 65 -7.38 6.70 3.87
CA HIS A 65 -6.90 6.42 5.21
C HIS A 65 -5.39 6.20 5.30
N SER A 66 -4.72 5.87 4.18
CA SER A 66 -3.26 5.80 4.11
C SER A 66 -2.60 7.16 3.86
N LEU A 67 -3.33 8.16 3.37
CA LEU A 67 -2.81 9.41 2.80
C LEU A 67 -1.88 9.18 1.59
N ILE A 68 -1.97 8.03 0.95
CA ILE A 68 -1.29 7.71 -0.30
C ILE A 68 -2.23 8.11 -1.44
N ASP A 69 -1.77 8.90 -2.41
CA ASP A 69 -2.57 9.16 -3.59
C ASP A 69 -2.54 7.94 -4.52
N ILE A 70 -3.71 7.51 -4.99
CA ILE A 70 -3.85 6.34 -5.87
C ILE A 70 -4.70 6.73 -7.08
N ALA A 71 -4.13 6.62 -8.27
CA ALA A 71 -4.89 6.64 -9.52
C ALA A 71 -4.82 5.23 -10.15
N LEU A 72 -5.97 4.67 -10.50
CA LEU A 72 -6.08 3.32 -11.04
C LEU A 72 -7.18 3.27 -12.10
N ASP A 73 -6.80 2.92 -13.31
CA ASP A 73 -7.70 2.68 -14.45
C ASP A 73 -7.54 1.24 -14.90
N ALA A 74 -8.62 0.47 -14.86
CA ALA A 74 -8.59 -0.95 -15.15
C ALA A 74 -9.72 -1.35 -16.09
N HIS A 75 -9.37 -2.06 -17.15
CA HIS A 75 -10.27 -2.67 -18.11
C HIS A 75 -10.01 -4.17 -18.12
N GLY A 76 -10.95 -4.95 -17.60
CA GLY A 76 -10.87 -6.40 -17.55
C GLY A 76 -12.07 -7.08 -18.18
N ASP A 77 -12.00 -8.40 -18.22
CA ASP A 77 -13.01 -9.30 -18.79
C ASP A 77 -14.20 -9.56 -17.83
N LEU A 78 -14.78 -8.48 -17.28
CA LEU A 78 -15.86 -8.51 -16.28
C LEU A 78 -17.10 -9.31 -16.72
N HIS A 79 -17.22 -9.61 -18.01
CA HIS A 79 -18.29 -10.46 -18.54
C HIS A 79 -18.09 -11.95 -18.20
N ILE A 80 -16.87 -12.35 -17.81
CA ILE A 80 -16.56 -13.70 -17.30
C ILE A 80 -16.88 -13.73 -15.80
N ASP A 81 -16.11 -13.00 -15.02
CA ASP A 81 -16.31 -12.73 -13.60
C ASP A 81 -15.41 -11.56 -13.15
N PHE A 82 -15.33 -11.31 -11.86
CA PHE A 82 -14.51 -10.22 -11.32
C PHE A 82 -13.12 -10.65 -10.84
N HIS A 83 -12.75 -11.93 -11.00
CA HIS A 83 -11.52 -12.48 -10.44
C HIS A 83 -10.27 -11.80 -11.01
N HIS A 84 -10.08 -11.88 -12.34
CA HIS A 84 -8.89 -11.36 -12.99
C HIS A 84 -8.67 -9.87 -12.72
N THR A 85 -9.74 -9.06 -12.81
CA THR A 85 -9.65 -7.62 -12.57
C THR A 85 -9.32 -7.33 -11.11
N THR A 86 -9.95 -8.04 -10.16
CA THR A 86 -9.70 -7.85 -8.73
C THR A 86 -8.26 -8.20 -8.38
N GLU A 87 -7.80 -9.38 -8.77
CA GLU A 87 -6.42 -9.83 -8.50
C GLU A 87 -5.39 -8.91 -9.14
N ASP A 88 -5.52 -8.60 -10.43
CA ASP A 88 -4.55 -7.81 -11.18
C ASP A 88 -4.48 -6.35 -10.71
N THR A 89 -5.57 -5.76 -10.20
CA THR A 89 -5.52 -4.46 -9.53
C THR A 89 -4.68 -4.50 -8.25
N GLY A 90 -4.75 -5.60 -7.51
CA GLY A 90 -3.88 -5.85 -6.35
C GLY A 90 -2.40 -5.89 -6.73
N TYR A 91 -2.05 -6.62 -7.82
CA TYR A 91 -0.70 -6.65 -8.36
C TYR A 91 -0.20 -5.26 -8.76
N VAL A 92 -1.01 -4.48 -9.48
CA VAL A 92 -0.61 -3.15 -9.99
C VAL A 92 -0.40 -2.16 -8.84
N VAL A 93 -1.31 -2.10 -7.88
CA VAL A 93 -1.18 -1.20 -6.72
C VAL A 93 0.01 -1.60 -5.85
N GLY A 94 0.21 -2.90 -5.61
CA GLY A 94 1.33 -3.40 -4.82
C GLY A 94 2.68 -3.14 -5.49
N GLU A 95 2.80 -3.38 -6.78
CA GLU A 95 4.02 -3.11 -7.55
C GLU A 95 4.34 -1.60 -7.59
N ALA A 96 3.31 -0.75 -7.72
CA ALA A 96 3.49 0.70 -7.67
C ALA A 96 4.01 1.14 -6.28
N VAL A 97 3.47 0.58 -5.20
CA VAL A 97 3.97 0.81 -3.83
C VAL A 97 5.43 0.35 -3.70
N SER A 98 5.76 -0.84 -4.18
CA SER A 98 7.12 -1.38 -4.13
C SER A 98 8.14 -0.51 -4.88
N LYS A 99 7.78 -0.06 -6.09
CA LYS A 99 8.62 0.84 -6.90
C LYS A 99 8.80 2.20 -6.25
N ALA A 100 7.73 2.76 -5.68
CA ALA A 100 7.77 4.05 -4.99
C ALA A 100 8.62 3.98 -3.70
N LEU A 101 8.65 2.83 -3.02
CA LEU A 101 9.51 2.59 -1.86
C LEU A 101 11.00 2.44 -2.23
N GLY A 102 11.31 2.07 -3.45
CA GLY A 102 12.68 1.87 -3.90
C GLY A 102 13.44 0.87 -3.02
N ASN A 103 14.58 1.29 -2.48
CA ASN A 103 15.41 0.46 -1.58
C ASN A 103 14.89 0.40 -0.14
N ARG A 104 13.74 1.04 0.16
CA ARG A 104 13.11 1.10 1.49
C ARG A 104 13.99 1.75 2.57
N ALA A 105 14.91 2.63 2.17
CA ALA A 105 15.75 3.36 3.10
C ALA A 105 14.94 4.40 3.89
N GLY A 106 15.24 4.55 5.17
CA GLY A 106 14.66 5.56 6.03
C GLY A 106 13.22 5.33 6.49
N ILE A 107 12.52 4.30 6.02
CA ILE A 107 11.14 4.04 6.41
C ILE A 107 11.01 3.47 7.83
N ALA A 108 9.84 3.60 8.46
CA ALA A 108 9.52 2.97 9.73
C ALA A 108 9.53 1.44 9.63
N ARG A 109 9.15 0.89 8.48
CA ARG A 109 9.12 -0.52 8.10
C ARG A 109 7.95 -1.32 8.66
N TYR A 110 7.62 -1.18 9.94
CA TYR A 110 6.52 -1.88 10.58
C TYR A 110 5.32 -0.96 10.73
N GLY A 111 4.14 -1.51 10.55
CA GLY A 111 2.89 -0.81 10.81
C GLY A 111 1.82 -1.75 11.34
N GLU A 112 0.96 -1.22 12.21
CA GLU A 112 -0.16 -1.96 12.78
C GLU A 112 -1.38 -1.05 12.93
N ALA A 113 -2.56 -1.64 12.84
CA ALA A 113 -3.81 -0.97 13.14
C ALA A 113 -4.84 -1.96 13.66
N VAL A 114 -5.62 -1.53 14.64
CA VAL A 114 -6.84 -2.20 15.06
C VAL A 114 -7.99 -1.25 14.75
N ILE A 115 -8.87 -1.65 13.86
CA ILE A 115 -9.91 -0.81 13.27
C ILE A 115 -11.29 -1.30 13.73
N PRO A 116 -12.02 -0.51 14.52
CA PRO A 116 -13.44 -0.75 14.77
C PRO A 116 -14.27 -0.22 13.59
N MET A 117 -15.32 -0.90 13.24
CA MET A 117 -16.37 -0.44 12.35
C MET A 117 -17.71 -0.99 12.86
N ASP A 118 -18.44 -0.16 13.58
CA ASP A 118 -19.63 -0.52 14.34
C ASP A 118 -19.42 -1.80 15.18
N GLU A 119 -20.06 -2.91 14.83
CA GLU A 119 -19.95 -4.20 15.52
C GLU A 119 -18.70 -5.02 15.15
N THR A 120 -17.90 -4.54 14.20
CA THR A 120 -16.75 -5.26 13.66
C THR A 120 -15.44 -4.72 14.23
N LEU A 121 -14.49 -5.61 14.52
CA LEU A 121 -13.13 -5.25 14.88
C LEU A 121 -12.12 -6.08 14.08
N THR A 122 -11.23 -5.39 13.36
CA THR A 122 -10.19 -6.03 12.54
C THR A 122 -8.81 -5.52 12.94
N ARG A 123 -7.85 -6.44 13.05
CA ARG A 123 -6.43 -6.16 13.27
C ARG A 123 -5.65 -6.39 11.99
N VAL A 124 -4.80 -5.44 11.62
CA VAL A 124 -3.87 -5.54 10.49
C VAL A 124 -2.47 -5.18 10.95
N THR A 125 -1.49 -6.02 10.62
CA THR A 125 -0.07 -5.76 10.88
C THR A 125 0.75 -6.07 9.64
N LEU A 126 1.79 -5.29 9.37
CA LEU A 126 2.67 -5.53 8.23
C LEU A 126 4.15 -5.23 8.51
N ASP A 127 5.01 -5.91 7.75
CA ASP A 127 6.46 -5.68 7.67
C ASP A 127 6.83 -5.42 6.20
N ALA A 128 7.27 -4.20 5.90
CA ALA A 128 7.71 -3.80 4.56
C ALA A 128 9.13 -4.30 4.26
N SER A 129 9.37 -5.59 4.44
CA SER A 129 10.68 -6.25 4.45
C SER A 129 11.18 -6.78 3.11
N ASN A 130 10.43 -6.60 2.03
CA ASN A 130 10.64 -7.24 0.73
C ASN A 130 10.60 -8.78 0.80
N ARG A 131 9.81 -9.32 1.74
CA ARG A 131 9.50 -10.74 1.90
C ARG A 131 7.98 -10.90 1.87
N PRO A 132 7.40 -11.21 0.71
CA PRO A 132 5.95 -11.30 0.56
C PRO A 132 5.39 -12.50 1.32
N TYR A 133 4.36 -12.26 2.10
CA TYR A 133 3.58 -13.30 2.76
C TYR A 133 2.24 -12.75 3.22
N LEU A 134 1.15 -13.48 3.00
CA LEU A 134 -0.16 -13.13 3.53
C LEU A 134 -0.61 -14.14 4.58
N VAL A 135 -1.01 -13.66 5.75
CA VAL A 135 -1.85 -14.41 6.68
C VAL A 135 -3.25 -13.79 6.64
N TRP A 136 -4.22 -14.59 6.20
CA TRP A 136 -5.60 -14.16 6.07
C TRP A 136 -6.50 -14.94 7.02
N LYS A 137 -7.03 -14.26 8.05
CA LYS A 137 -7.94 -14.83 9.04
C LYS A 137 -9.23 -13.99 9.06
N VAL A 138 -9.90 -13.96 7.92
CA VAL A 138 -11.17 -13.26 7.74
C VAL A 138 -12.19 -14.25 7.19
N ALA A 139 -13.32 -14.35 7.84
CA ALA A 139 -14.44 -15.18 7.42
C ALA A 139 -15.63 -14.32 7.04
N PHE A 140 -16.32 -14.71 5.99
CA PHE A 140 -17.54 -14.08 5.54
C PHE A 140 -18.73 -15.03 5.71
N THR A 141 -19.87 -14.48 6.06
CA THR A 141 -21.12 -15.25 6.26
C THR A 141 -21.96 -15.36 4.99
N ARG A 142 -21.64 -14.55 3.96
CA ARG A 142 -22.33 -14.53 2.67
C ARG A 142 -21.31 -14.60 1.54
N PRO A 143 -21.63 -15.26 0.43
CA PRO A 143 -20.67 -15.41 -0.68
C PRO A 143 -20.48 -14.14 -1.50
N LYS A 144 -21.41 -13.17 -1.42
CA LYS A 144 -21.34 -11.92 -2.21
C LYS A 144 -21.62 -10.67 -1.38
N LEU A 145 -20.99 -9.57 -1.82
CA LEU A 145 -21.29 -8.20 -1.44
C LEU A 145 -21.62 -7.40 -2.71
N GLY A 146 -22.91 -7.06 -2.89
CA GLY A 146 -23.37 -6.61 -4.19
C GLY A 146 -23.14 -7.72 -5.23
N GLU A 147 -22.38 -7.42 -6.27
CA GLU A 147 -22.05 -8.38 -7.33
C GLU A 147 -20.70 -9.07 -7.14
N ILE A 148 -19.81 -8.56 -6.26
CA ILE A 148 -18.47 -9.13 -6.04
C ILE A 148 -18.53 -10.31 -5.06
N ASP A 149 -17.82 -11.39 -5.40
CA ASP A 149 -17.66 -12.55 -4.54
C ASP A 149 -16.70 -12.24 -3.39
N THR A 150 -17.07 -12.64 -2.17
CA THR A 150 -16.28 -12.30 -0.96
C THR A 150 -14.90 -12.98 -0.92
N GLU A 151 -14.73 -14.09 -1.61
CA GLU A 151 -13.44 -14.78 -1.73
C GLU A 151 -12.38 -13.93 -2.47
N LEU A 152 -12.82 -13.03 -3.39
CA LEU A 152 -11.93 -12.19 -4.18
C LEU A 152 -11.17 -11.14 -3.36
N PHE A 153 -11.66 -10.78 -2.19
CA PHE A 153 -10.91 -9.87 -1.30
C PHE A 153 -9.60 -10.49 -0.84
N LYS A 154 -9.59 -11.79 -0.52
CA LYS A 154 -8.35 -12.49 -0.20
C LYS A 154 -7.37 -12.48 -1.37
N GLU A 155 -7.85 -12.69 -2.60
CA GLU A 155 -7.03 -12.68 -3.81
C GLU A 155 -6.40 -11.30 -4.04
N TRP A 156 -7.19 -10.23 -3.85
CA TRP A 156 -6.65 -8.87 -3.92
C TRP A 156 -5.54 -8.63 -2.88
N PHE A 157 -5.77 -9.00 -1.61
CA PHE A 157 -4.78 -8.85 -0.54
C PHE A 157 -3.53 -9.70 -0.77
N GLN A 158 -3.68 -10.90 -1.35
CA GLN A 158 -2.57 -11.78 -1.71
C GLN A 158 -1.71 -11.16 -2.82
N ALA A 159 -2.33 -10.71 -3.90
CA ALA A 159 -1.67 -10.06 -5.02
C ALA A 159 -0.94 -8.78 -4.57
N PHE A 160 -1.59 -7.96 -3.77
CA PHE A 160 -1.00 -6.75 -3.18
C PHE A 160 0.21 -7.08 -2.31
N ALA A 161 0.09 -7.99 -1.35
CA ALA A 161 1.19 -8.36 -0.46
C ALA A 161 2.40 -8.90 -1.23
N GLN A 162 2.13 -9.72 -2.26
CA GLN A 162 3.15 -10.33 -3.10
C GLN A 162 3.92 -9.28 -3.91
N SER A 163 3.24 -8.41 -4.62
CA SER A 163 3.88 -7.42 -5.49
C SER A 163 4.47 -6.24 -4.71
N ALA A 164 3.84 -5.83 -3.61
CA ALA A 164 4.41 -4.83 -2.71
C ALA A 164 5.63 -5.36 -1.93
N GLY A 165 5.89 -6.67 -1.90
CA GLY A 165 6.98 -7.27 -1.16
C GLY A 165 6.82 -7.07 0.36
N ILE A 166 5.62 -7.29 0.88
CA ILE A 166 5.31 -7.13 2.31
C ILE A 166 4.85 -8.44 2.94
N THR A 167 5.22 -8.63 4.20
CA THR A 167 4.54 -9.61 5.05
C THR A 167 3.31 -8.92 5.64
N LEU A 168 2.12 -9.45 5.39
CA LEU A 168 0.84 -8.85 5.76
C LEU A 168 -0.01 -9.85 6.53
N HIS A 169 -0.47 -9.46 7.70
CA HIS A 169 -1.42 -10.24 8.50
C HIS A 169 -2.71 -9.45 8.63
N VAL A 170 -3.83 -10.07 8.23
CA VAL A 170 -5.18 -9.52 8.35
C VAL A 170 -6.01 -10.50 9.16
N GLU A 171 -6.52 -10.05 10.28
CA GLU A 171 -7.32 -10.86 11.20
C GLU A 171 -8.58 -10.09 11.62
N ASN A 172 -9.75 -10.56 11.20
CA ASN A 172 -11.00 -10.09 11.74
C ASN A 172 -11.25 -10.80 13.07
N LEU A 173 -11.29 -10.05 14.16
CA LEU A 173 -11.44 -10.59 15.50
C LEU A 173 -12.90 -10.97 15.78
N TYR A 174 -13.83 -10.15 15.31
CA TYR A 174 -15.27 -10.39 15.31
C TYR A 174 -15.96 -9.38 14.38
N GLY A 175 -17.18 -9.72 13.96
CA GLY A 175 -18.04 -8.89 13.11
C GLY A 175 -19.20 -9.72 12.55
N GLU A 176 -20.27 -9.06 12.15
CA GLU A 176 -21.46 -9.71 11.61
C GLU A 176 -21.78 -9.24 10.19
N ASN A 177 -21.57 -7.96 9.89
CA ASN A 177 -21.82 -7.38 8.58
C ASN A 177 -20.59 -7.52 7.68
N ASN A 178 -20.70 -8.29 6.61
CA ASN A 178 -19.58 -8.53 5.69
C ASN A 178 -19.00 -7.25 5.06
N HIS A 179 -19.83 -6.23 4.81
CA HIS A 179 -19.36 -4.92 4.32
C HIS A 179 -18.42 -4.28 5.35
N HIS A 180 -18.85 -4.24 6.63
CA HIS A 180 -18.02 -3.70 7.71
C HIS A 180 -16.74 -4.50 7.90
N ILE A 181 -16.81 -5.83 7.78
CA ILE A 181 -15.64 -6.71 7.88
C ILE A 181 -14.61 -6.36 6.79
N VAL A 182 -15.03 -6.32 5.53
CA VAL A 182 -14.09 -6.06 4.43
C VAL A 182 -13.56 -4.63 4.46
N GLU A 183 -14.42 -3.65 4.71
CA GLU A 183 -14.00 -2.25 4.78
C GLU A 183 -13.02 -2.01 5.93
N SER A 184 -13.23 -2.65 7.09
CA SER A 184 -12.28 -2.59 8.20
C SER A 184 -10.91 -3.21 7.86
N CYS A 185 -10.87 -4.24 6.98
CA CYS A 185 -9.62 -4.80 6.46
C CYS A 185 -8.85 -3.77 5.60
N PHE A 186 -9.53 -3.10 4.67
CA PHE A 186 -8.91 -2.07 3.81
C PHE A 186 -8.47 -0.85 4.62
N LYS A 187 -9.28 -0.36 5.56
CA LYS A 187 -8.90 0.72 6.48
C LYS A 187 -7.72 0.32 7.37
N GLY A 188 -7.69 -0.93 7.83
CA GLY A 188 -6.60 -1.49 8.61
C GLY A 188 -5.30 -1.54 7.82
N LEU A 189 -5.35 -2.05 6.57
CA LEU A 189 -4.22 -2.02 5.66
C LEU A 189 -3.74 -0.58 5.42
N ALA A 190 -4.65 0.34 5.14
CA ALA A 190 -4.34 1.74 4.90
C ALA A 190 -3.56 2.37 6.04
N ARG A 191 -4.03 2.20 7.28
CA ARG A 191 -3.40 2.75 8.48
C ARG A 191 -2.05 2.11 8.80
N ALA A 192 -1.96 0.79 8.66
CA ALA A 192 -0.72 0.05 8.86
C ALA A 192 0.32 0.42 7.78
N LEU A 193 -0.10 0.51 6.51
CA LEU A 193 0.76 0.89 5.40
C LEU A 193 1.31 2.32 5.59
N ARG A 194 0.46 3.28 5.94
CA ARG A 194 0.87 4.65 6.24
C ARG A 194 2.01 4.68 7.26
N GLN A 195 1.86 3.98 8.38
CA GLN A 195 2.89 3.92 9.41
C GLN A 195 4.19 3.31 8.89
N ALA A 196 4.09 2.19 8.16
CA ALA A 196 5.26 1.45 7.69
C ALA A 196 6.09 2.22 6.66
N VAL A 197 5.43 2.99 5.78
CA VAL A 197 6.11 3.76 4.71
C VAL A 197 6.56 5.15 5.15
N GLU A 198 6.16 5.62 6.34
CA GLU A 198 6.55 6.91 6.88
C GLU A 198 8.06 6.99 7.06
N ILE A 199 8.65 8.13 6.69
CA ILE A 199 10.09 8.35 6.87
C ILE A 199 10.36 8.68 8.34
N ASP A 200 11.16 7.83 8.98
CA ASP A 200 11.65 8.08 10.34
C ASP A 200 12.93 8.97 10.28
N PRO A 201 12.85 10.23 10.72
CA PRO A 201 13.98 11.15 10.64
C PRO A 201 15.19 10.68 11.47
N ARG A 202 14.98 9.84 12.48
CA ARG A 202 16.04 9.29 13.34
C ARG A 202 16.88 8.23 12.63
N ARG A 203 16.39 7.67 11.51
CA ARG A 203 17.12 6.66 10.71
C ARG A 203 18.13 7.28 9.74
N ALA A 204 18.04 8.59 9.49
CA ALA A 204 18.95 9.31 8.58
C ALA A 204 19.14 8.62 7.21
N GLY A 205 18.06 8.04 6.67
CA GLY A 205 18.09 7.33 5.38
C GLY A 205 18.67 5.90 5.44
N ALA A 206 19.02 5.36 6.59
CA ALA A 206 19.51 4.00 6.71
C ALA A 206 18.40 2.97 6.40
N VAL A 207 18.80 1.86 5.76
CA VAL A 207 17.89 0.72 5.56
C VAL A 207 17.57 0.09 6.93
N PRO A 208 16.28 -0.11 7.27
CA PRO A 208 15.86 -0.60 8.59
C PRO A 208 16.07 -2.12 8.72
N SER A 209 17.30 -2.60 8.59
CA SER A 209 17.67 -4.00 8.64
C SER A 209 19.07 -4.19 9.21
N THR A 210 19.23 -5.12 10.13
CA THR A 210 20.54 -5.53 10.65
C THR A 210 21.44 -6.18 9.58
N LYS A 211 20.84 -6.59 8.45
CA LYS A 211 21.57 -7.14 7.28
C LYS A 211 22.05 -6.06 6.32
N GLY A 212 21.74 -4.77 6.56
CA GLY A 212 22.08 -3.66 5.68
C GLY A 212 21.27 -3.60 4.37
N THR A 213 20.40 -4.57 4.12
CA THR A 213 19.52 -4.64 2.93
C THR A 213 18.19 -5.30 3.27
N LEU A 214 17.16 -4.97 2.49
CA LEU A 214 15.89 -5.66 2.46
C LEU A 214 15.74 -6.34 1.10
N GLY A 215 15.82 -7.68 1.08
CA GLY A 215 15.68 -8.50 -0.12
C GLY A 215 16.93 -9.29 -0.52
N GLY A 216 18.13 -8.87 -0.15
CA GLY A 216 19.37 -9.55 -0.52
C GLY A 216 19.63 -9.58 -2.04
N SER A 217 20.88 -9.71 -2.45
CA SER A 217 21.29 -9.99 -3.83
C SER A 217 21.93 -11.37 -3.91
N PHE A 218 21.57 -12.13 -4.93
CA PHE A 218 22.27 -13.36 -5.29
C PHE A 218 23.30 -12.98 -6.36
N THR A 219 24.59 -13.22 -6.10
CA THR A 219 25.64 -13.12 -7.12
C THR A 219 25.87 -14.51 -7.67
N SER A 220 25.67 -14.71 -8.98
CA SER A 220 26.15 -15.92 -9.66
C SER A 220 27.68 -15.83 -9.77
N SER A 221 28.38 -16.78 -9.24
CA SER A 221 29.81 -17.00 -9.48
C SER A 221 30.04 -17.66 -10.82
#